data_9a6a228673997e774db4eecd4c61c804
#
_entry.id   9a6a228673997e774db4eecd4c61c804
#
_cell.length_a   1.000
_cell.length_b   1.000
_cell.length_c   1.000
_cell.angle_alpha   90.00
_cell.angle_beta   90.00
_cell.angle_gamma   90.00
#
_symmetry.space_group_name_H-M   'P 1'
#
loop_
_entity.id
_entity.type
_entity.pdbx_description
1 polymer ?
#
loop_
_entity_poly.entity_id
_entity_poly.type
_entity_poly.pdbx_seq_one_letter_code
_entity_poly.pdbx_strand_id
1 'polypeptide(L)'
;MAKVKTSYVCSQCGYETSKWNGKCPNCGEWNTFEEVELAVRAGGAKSKPTTVRDISDKIVGIDDVDASYNEIRYATGLKELDRVLGGGLVKGSLVLLGGEPGIGKSTMLLQICQYLGQDHTILYVSGEESVRQIKLRANRLHVDSENLYLLADNDCEQICSVIVKEKPEIVIIDSIQTMNISGISSAQGSVTQVRECTNMFMRTAKSEEIPMFIVGHVNKDGAIAGPKVMEHIVDCVLYFEGQRNPVSYTHLTLPTKR
;
A
#
# COMPACT_ATOMS: atom_id res chain seq x y z
N MET A 1 -6.02 -22.53 -29.35
CA MET A 1 -6.53 -21.18 -29.07
C MET A 1 -6.83 -21.09 -27.59
N ALA A 2 -6.10 -20.27 -26.84
CA ALA A 2 -6.32 -20.11 -25.39
C ALA A 2 -7.68 -19.41 -25.19
N LYS A 3 -8.55 -19.97 -24.36
CA LYS A 3 -9.83 -19.33 -23.98
C LYS A 3 -9.48 -18.14 -23.07
N VAL A 4 -9.60 -16.94 -23.57
CA VAL A 4 -9.56 -15.72 -22.76
C VAL A 4 -10.84 -15.69 -21.92
N LYS A 5 -10.70 -15.62 -20.61
CA LYS A 5 -11.83 -15.47 -19.71
C LYS A 5 -11.97 -14.00 -19.38
N THR A 6 -12.98 -13.37 -19.93
CA THR A 6 -13.31 -11.97 -19.66
C THR A 6 -14.06 -11.84 -18.34
N SER A 7 -13.67 -10.89 -17.50
CA SER A 7 -14.44 -10.43 -16.34
C SER A 7 -14.66 -8.91 -16.43
N TYR A 8 -15.68 -8.44 -15.73
CA TYR A 8 -16.04 -7.02 -15.66
C TYR A 8 -15.83 -6.53 -14.24
N VAL A 9 -15.06 -5.45 -14.09
CA VAL A 9 -14.71 -4.86 -12.80
C VAL A 9 -15.28 -3.46 -12.69
N CYS A 10 -15.99 -3.16 -11.62
CA CYS A 10 -16.49 -1.82 -11.37
C CYS A 10 -15.34 -0.86 -11.04
N SER A 11 -15.18 0.22 -11.83
CA SER A 11 -14.14 1.23 -11.64
C SER A 11 -14.29 2.05 -10.35
N GLN A 12 -15.46 2.03 -9.72
CA GLN A 12 -15.74 2.77 -8.48
C GLN A 12 -15.47 1.94 -7.21
N CYS A 13 -15.82 0.66 -7.20
CA CYS A 13 -15.76 -0.14 -5.98
C CYS A 13 -14.99 -1.47 -6.11
N GLY A 14 -14.48 -1.79 -7.32
CA GLY A 14 -13.73 -3.02 -7.56
C GLY A 14 -14.58 -4.30 -7.58
N TYR A 15 -15.92 -4.20 -7.56
CA TYR A 15 -16.78 -5.38 -7.63
C TYR A 15 -16.62 -6.10 -8.96
N GLU A 16 -16.37 -7.42 -8.91
CA GLU A 16 -16.13 -8.25 -10.09
C GLU A 16 -17.36 -9.08 -10.45
N THR A 17 -17.63 -9.17 -11.75
CA THR A 17 -18.69 -10.02 -12.29
C THR A 17 -18.29 -10.63 -13.62
N SER A 18 -18.83 -11.80 -13.95
CA SER A 18 -18.61 -12.48 -15.23
C SER A 18 -19.45 -11.93 -16.37
N LYS A 19 -20.37 -10.98 -16.09
CA LYS A 19 -21.26 -10.36 -17.06
C LYS A 19 -21.29 -8.87 -16.86
N TRP A 20 -21.32 -8.12 -17.95
CA TRP A 20 -21.51 -6.68 -17.88
C TRP A 20 -22.91 -6.35 -17.32
N ASN A 21 -22.95 -5.45 -16.35
CA ASN A 21 -24.18 -4.92 -15.75
C ASN A 21 -24.19 -3.41 -15.90
N GLY A 22 -25.28 -2.82 -16.31
CA GLY A 22 -25.41 -1.36 -16.44
C GLY A 22 -25.31 -0.62 -15.11
N LYS A 23 -25.65 -1.30 -13.99
CA LYS A 23 -25.59 -0.78 -12.63
C LYS A 23 -24.78 -1.73 -11.75
N CYS A 24 -23.83 -1.20 -10.98
CA CYS A 24 -23.07 -2.00 -10.06
C CYS A 24 -23.94 -2.43 -8.86
N PRO A 25 -24.06 -3.75 -8.56
CA PRO A 25 -24.88 -4.21 -7.45
C PRO A 25 -24.27 -3.87 -6.08
N ASN A 26 -22.97 -3.56 -6.02
CA ASN A 26 -22.28 -3.27 -4.78
C ASN A 26 -22.34 -1.79 -4.41
N CYS A 27 -21.96 -0.88 -5.32
CA CYS A 27 -21.94 0.57 -5.03
C CYS A 27 -23.15 1.32 -5.60
N GLY A 28 -23.96 0.70 -6.47
CA GLY A 28 -25.15 1.30 -7.04
C GLY A 28 -24.89 2.29 -8.21
N GLU A 29 -23.64 2.50 -8.60
CA GLU A 29 -23.25 3.41 -9.68
C GLU A 29 -23.54 2.80 -11.06
N TRP A 30 -23.84 3.68 -12.04
CA TRP A 30 -24.18 3.30 -13.39
C TRP A 30 -22.97 3.39 -14.32
N ASN A 31 -22.87 2.46 -15.29
CA ASN A 31 -21.85 2.44 -16.35
C ASN A 31 -20.40 2.47 -15.84
N THR A 32 -20.15 1.78 -14.72
CA THR A 32 -18.83 1.75 -14.05
C THR A 32 -18.07 0.46 -14.29
N PHE A 33 -18.60 -0.47 -15.12
CA PHE A 33 -17.90 -1.72 -15.41
C PHE A 33 -16.93 -1.57 -16.56
N GLU A 34 -15.69 -1.95 -16.31
CA GLU A 34 -14.62 -2.06 -17.30
C GLU A 34 -14.33 -3.53 -17.58
N GLU A 35 -14.11 -3.85 -18.85
CA GLU A 35 -13.76 -5.20 -19.28
C GLU A 35 -12.29 -5.49 -18.98
N VAL A 36 -12.02 -6.57 -18.24
CA VAL A 36 -10.68 -7.01 -17.88
C VAL A 36 -10.45 -8.41 -18.42
N GLU A 37 -9.47 -8.57 -19.31
CA GLU A 37 -9.06 -9.86 -19.82
C GLU A 37 -8.11 -10.53 -18.82
N LEU A 38 -8.57 -11.62 -18.20
CA LEU A 38 -7.71 -12.45 -17.39
C LEU A 38 -6.90 -13.36 -18.30
N ALA A 39 -5.61 -13.08 -18.46
CA ALA A 39 -4.68 -13.97 -19.14
C ALA A 39 -4.56 -15.28 -18.37
N VAL A 40 -5.30 -16.30 -18.79
CA VAL A 40 -5.13 -17.65 -18.27
C VAL A 40 -3.75 -18.11 -18.74
N ARG A 41 -2.78 -18.17 -17.84
CA ARG A 41 -1.48 -18.81 -18.13
C ARG A 41 -1.77 -20.22 -18.61
N ALA A 42 -1.55 -20.45 -19.91
CA ALA A 42 -1.55 -21.78 -20.52
C ALA A 42 -0.28 -22.52 -20.06
N GLY A 43 -0.32 -23.00 -18.85
CA GLY A 43 0.65 -23.94 -18.30
C GLY A 43 -0.12 -25.19 -17.93
N GLY A 44 -0.17 -26.15 -18.87
CA GLY A 44 -0.68 -27.49 -18.64
C GLY A 44 0.23 -28.29 -17.71
N ALA A 45 0.28 -27.92 -16.45
CA ALA A 45 0.62 -28.83 -15.39
C ALA A 45 -0.72 -29.36 -14.87
N LYS A 46 -0.98 -30.64 -15.07
CA LYS A 46 -2.03 -31.35 -14.34
C LYS A 46 -1.87 -30.99 -12.88
N SER A 47 -2.78 -30.19 -12.34
CA SER A 47 -2.85 -29.93 -10.92
C SER A 47 -2.98 -31.29 -10.25
N LYS A 48 -1.89 -31.78 -9.64
CA LYS A 48 -2.00 -32.80 -8.62
C LYS A 48 -3.04 -32.27 -7.62
N PRO A 49 -3.93 -33.15 -7.10
CA PRO A 49 -4.86 -32.70 -6.06
C PRO A 49 -4.01 -32.00 -5.01
N THR A 50 -4.33 -30.74 -4.76
CA THR A 50 -3.68 -29.95 -3.70
C THR A 50 -3.90 -30.74 -2.44
N THR A 51 -2.87 -31.45 -1.98
CA THR A 51 -2.88 -32.04 -0.66
C THR A 51 -3.24 -30.88 0.26
N VAL A 52 -4.38 -31.00 0.94
CA VAL A 52 -4.76 -30.07 2.00
C VAL A 52 -3.56 -30.02 2.91
N ARG A 53 -2.81 -28.90 2.86
CA ARG A 53 -1.68 -28.70 3.77
C ARG A 53 -2.30 -28.74 5.15
N ASP A 54 -1.85 -29.67 5.96
CA ASP A 54 -2.26 -29.70 7.36
C ASP A 54 -1.81 -28.38 7.96
N ILE A 55 -2.78 -27.55 8.33
CA ILE A 55 -2.53 -26.22 8.95
C ILE A 55 -2.67 -26.31 10.47
N SER A 56 -2.84 -27.50 11.02
CA SER A 56 -3.01 -27.73 12.46
C SER A 56 -1.86 -27.14 13.27
N ASP A 57 -0.63 -27.20 12.72
CA ASP A 57 0.57 -26.62 13.33
C ASP A 57 0.58 -25.07 13.39
N LYS A 58 -0.40 -24.42 12.72
CA LYS A 58 -0.56 -22.97 12.74
C LYS A 58 -1.60 -22.49 13.76
N ILE A 59 -2.28 -23.43 14.41
CA ILE A 59 -3.25 -23.11 15.46
C ILE A 59 -2.47 -22.95 16.76
N VAL A 60 -2.46 -21.72 17.28
CA VAL A 60 -1.77 -21.37 18.53
C VAL A 60 -2.80 -20.90 19.53
N GLY A 61 -2.69 -21.37 20.79
CA GLY A 61 -3.53 -20.86 21.89
C GLY A 61 -3.23 -19.39 22.13
N ILE A 62 -4.22 -18.61 22.53
CA ILE A 62 -4.03 -17.17 22.78
C ILE A 62 -3.00 -16.91 23.85
N ASP A 63 -2.91 -17.77 24.85
CA ASP A 63 -1.95 -17.69 25.96
C ASP A 63 -0.52 -18.11 25.55
N ASP A 64 -0.39 -18.81 24.41
CA ASP A 64 0.89 -19.26 23.86
C ASP A 64 1.48 -18.23 22.89
N VAL A 65 0.74 -17.16 22.58
CA VAL A 65 1.22 -16.06 21.74
C VAL A 65 2.06 -15.11 22.60
N ASP A 66 3.36 -15.04 22.29
CA ASP A 66 4.25 -14.09 22.97
C ASP A 66 3.88 -12.66 22.55
N ALA A 67 3.08 -11.99 23.37
CA ALA A 67 2.62 -10.62 23.15
C ALA A 67 3.75 -9.57 23.28
N SER A 68 4.89 -9.93 23.88
CA SER A 68 6.04 -9.03 24.02
C SER A 68 6.64 -8.62 22.65
N TYR A 69 6.47 -9.45 21.64
CA TYR A 69 6.90 -9.16 20.26
C TYR A 69 6.07 -8.04 19.60
N ASN A 70 4.83 -7.81 20.04
CA ASN A 70 3.94 -6.79 19.47
C ASN A 70 4.10 -5.39 20.08
N GLU A 71 4.93 -5.23 21.11
CA GLU A 71 5.16 -3.93 21.76
C GLU A 71 6.23 -3.08 21.05
N ILE A 72 6.98 -3.66 20.09
CA ILE A 72 7.99 -2.90 19.35
C ILE A 72 7.27 -1.94 18.38
N ARG A 73 7.31 -0.67 18.73
CA ARG A 73 6.79 0.42 17.92
C ARG A 73 7.92 1.32 17.48
N TYR A 74 7.94 1.68 16.21
CA TYR A 74 8.90 2.61 15.66
C TYR A 74 8.32 4.02 15.75
N ALA A 75 8.85 4.85 16.65
CA ALA A 75 8.45 6.24 16.77
C ALA A 75 8.86 7.01 15.51
N THR A 76 7.92 7.72 14.90
CA THR A 76 8.15 8.44 13.63
C THR A 76 8.88 9.78 13.79
N GLY A 77 9.05 10.25 15.03
CA GLY A 77 9.58 11.56 15.37
C GLY A 77 8.57 12.70 15.23
N LEU A 78 7.39 12.42 14.70
CA LEU A 78 6.27 13.35 14.60
C LEU A 78 5.24 13.03 15.69
N LYS A 79 5.22 13.81 16.76
CA LYS A 79 4.38 13.56 17.94
C LYS A 79 2.91 13.32 17.63
N GLU A 80 2.36 14.08 16.67
CA GLU A 80 0.96 13.95 16.28
C GLU A 80 0.72 12.64 15.51
N LEU A 81 1.64 12.25 14.64
CA LEU A 81 1.56 10.99 13.93
C LEU A 81 1.71 9.80 14.90
N ASP A 82 2.66 9.87 15.80
CA ASP A 82 2.85 8.83 16.83
C ASP A 82 1.63 8.69 17.73
N ARG A 83 1.02 9.82 18.13
CA ARG A 83 -0.23 9.82 18.90
C ARG A 83 -1.36 9.09 18.15
N VAL A 84 -1.51 9.37 16.87
CA VAL A 84 -2.57 8.76 16.02
C VAL A 84 -2.28 7.27 15.79
N LEU A 85 -1.00 6.89 15.64
CA LEU A 85 -0.58 5.50 15.50
C LEU A 85 -0.52 4.72 16.83
N GLY A 86 -0.88 5.35 17.94
CA GLY A 86 -0.86 4.72 19.27
C GLY A 86 0.57 4.48 19.80
N GLY A 87 1.51 5.35 19.46
CA GLY A 87 2.90 5.33 19.93
C GLY A 87 3.93 5.02 18.85
N GLY A 88 3.52 4.86 17.58
CA GLY A 88 4.42 4.62 16.46
C GLY A 88 3.97 3.48 15.55
N LEU A 89 4.79 3.15 14.57
CA LEU A 89 4.54 2.06 13.63
C LEU A 89 4.68 0.69 14.30
N VAL A 90 3.74 -0.19 14.05
CA VAL A 90 3.76 -1.57 14.53
C VAL A 90 4.43 -2.47 13.49
N LYS A 91 5.25 -3.41 13.93
CA LYS A 91 5.85 -4.43 13.05
C LYS A 91 4.80 -5.14 12.19
N GLY A 92 5.11 -5.32 10.91
CA GLY A 92 4.23 -5.99 9.96
C GLY A 92 2.94 -5.22 9.65
N SER A 93 2.79 -3.95 10.07
CA SER A 93 1.63 -3.14 9.74
C SER A 93 1.77 -2.46 8.38
N LEU A 94 0.65 -2.31 7.68
CA LEU A 94 0.54 -1.54 6.45
C LEU A 94 -0.31 -0.29 6.71
N VAL A 95 0.30 0.89 6.59
CA VAL A 95 -0.32 2.18 6.85
C VAL A 95 -0.53 2.92 5.53
N LEU A 96 -1.77 3.23 5.19
CA LEU A 96 -2.12 4.06 4.04
C LEU A 96 -2.12 5.54 4.42
N LEU A 97 -1.32 6.34 3.71
CA LEU A 97 -1.33 7.78 3.79
C LEU A 97 -2.03 8.36 2.56
N GLY A 98 -3.31 8.72 2.73
CA GLY A 98 -4.14 9.37 1.70
C GLY A 98 -4.05 10.89 1.75
N GLY A 99 -4.33 11.55 0.64
CA GLY A 99 -4.42 13.01 0.57
C GLY A 99 -4.29 13.55 -0.85
N GLU A 100 -4.68 14.81 -1.07
CA GLU A 100 -4.59 15.45 -2.38
C GLU A 100 -3.15 15.46 -2.92
N PRO A 101 -2.94 15.39 -4.25
CA PRO A 101 -1.62 15.60 -4.84
C PRO A 101 -1.05 16.97 -4.43
N GLY A 102 0.25 17.02 -4.12
CA GLY A 102 0.93 18.27 -3.75
C GLY A 102 0.70 18.75 -2.30
N ILE A 103 -0.10 18.07 -1.48
CA ILE A 103 -0.39 18.49 -0.10
C ILE A 103 0.81 18.32 0.87
N GLY A 104 1.85 17.61 0.45
CA GLY A 104 3.07 17.45 1.27
C GLY A 104 3.32 16.04 1.81
N LYS A 105 2.57 15.01 1.38
CA LYS A 105 2.74 13.61 1.85
C LYS A 105 4.18 13.12 1.74
N SER A 106 4.76 13.18 0.54
CA SER A 106 6.14 12.72 0.29
C SER A 106 7.18 13.56 1.04
N THR A 107 6.89 14.86 1.29
CA THR A 107 7.73 15.73 2.13
C THR A 107 7.74 15.25 3.58
N MET A 108 6.56 14.98 4.14
CA MET A 108 6.43 14.46 5.50
C MET A 108 7.12 13.09 5.64
N LEU A 109 6.96 12.20 4.66
CA LEU A 109 7.61 10.89 4.69
C LEU A 109 9.13 11.00 4.67
N LEU A 110 9.71 11.91 3.89
CA LEU A 110 11.16 12.16 3.94
C LEU A 110 11.62 12.71 5.29
N GLN A 111 10.82 13.56 5.97
CA GLN A 111 11.13 14.01 7.33
C GLN A 111 11.09 12.86 8.34
N ILE A 112 10.13 11.95 8.19
CA ILE A 112 10.06 10.71 8.97
C ILE A 112 11.30 9.86 8.73
N CYS A 113 11.76 9.75 7.47
CA CYS A 113 13.00 9.04 7.13
C CYS A 113 14.24 9.64 7.82
N GLN A 114 14.30 10.97 7.99
CA GLN A 114 15.40 11.61 8.72
C GLN A 114 15.47 11.17 10.18
N TYR A 115 14.31 11.02 10.81
CA TYR A 115 14.23 10.62 12.21
C TYR A 115 14.48 9.11 12.37
N LEU A 116 13.70 8.30 11.68
CA LEU A 116 13.79 6.84 11.76
C LEU A 116 15.13 6.30 11.23
N GLY A 117 15.68 6.94 10.22
CA GLY A 117 16.93 6.50 9.60
C GLY A 117 18.19 6.76 10.45
N GLN A 118 18.05 7.33 11.66
CA GLN A 118 19.15 7.39 12.63
C GLN A 118 19.47 6.00 13.19
N ASP A 119 18.44 5.20 13.44
CA ASP A 119 18.57 3.90 14.13
C ASP A 119 18.08 2.73 13.26
N HIS A 120 17.35 2.97 12.15
CA HIS A 120 16.67 1.94 11.39
C HIS A 120 16.96 2.05 9.89
N THR A 121 17.06 0.90 9.24
CA THR A 121 17.20 0.81 7.79
C THR A 121 15.86 1.03 7.10
N ILE A 122 15.82 1.98 6.17
CA ILE A 122 14.61 2.38 5.44
C ILE A 122 14.80 2.17 3.96
N LEU A 123 13.86 1.51 3.31
CA LEU A 123 13.75 1.44 1.86
C LEU A 123 12.62 2.36 1.38
N TYR A 124 12.98 3.43 0.68
CA TYR A 124 12.02 4.33 0.03
C TYR A 124 11.90 3.97 -1.44
N VAL A 125 10.74 3.49 -1.83
CA VAL A 125 10.41 3.09 -3.21
C VAL A 125 9.56 4.17 -3.85
N SER A 126 9.97 4.63 -5.03
CA SER A 126 9.19 5.58 -5.82
C SER A 126 8.93 5.04 -7.22
N GLY A 127 7.65 5.07 -7.63
CA GLY A 127 7.26 4.77 -9.00
C GLY A 127 7.08 6.02 -9.89
N GLU A 128 7.20 7.22 -9.31
CA GLU A 128 6.99 8.49 -10.02
C GLU A 128 8.29 9.27 -10.22
N GLU A 129 9.14 9.27 -9.21
CA GLU A 129 10.35 10.09 -9.18
C GLU A 129 11.60 9.24 -9.30
N SER A 130 12.57 9.77 -10.05
CA SER A 130 13.90 9.17 -10.09
C SER A 130 14.65 9.35 -8.76
N VAL A 131 15.58 8.45 -8.46
CA VAL A 131 16.46 8.54 -7.28
C VAL A 131 17.10 9.92 -7.14
N ARG A 132 17.50 10.54 -8.29
CA ARG A 132 18.09 11.88 -8.29
C ARG A 132 17.12 12.97 -7.82
N GLN A 133 15.85 12.90 -8.24
CA GLN A 133 14.82 13.87 -7.82
C GLN A 133 14.52 13.74 -6.33
N ILE A 134 14.40 12.50 -5.83
CA ILE A 134 14.22 12.24 -4.40
C ILE A 134 15.42 12.78 -3.60
N LYS A 135 16.65 12.52 -4.03
CA LYS A 135 17.85 13.05 -3.36
C LYS A 135 17.90 14.57 -3.34
N LEU A 136 17.52 15.25 -4.44
CA LEU A 136 17.43 16.71 -4.47
C LEU A 136 16.38 17.26 -3.50
N ARG A 137 15.26 16.57 -3.33
CA ARG A 137 14.22 16.90 -2.35
C ARG A 137 14.73 16.67 -0.93
N ALA A 138 15.33 15.52 -0.67
CA ALA A 138 15.93 15.16 0.61
C ALA A 138 16.96 16.22 1.05
N ASN A 139 17.83 16.65 0.15
CA ASN A 139 18.83 17.71 0.43
C ASN A 139 18.16 19.05 0.84
N ARG A 140 17.07 19.46 0.16
CA ARG A 140 16.31 20.67 0.53
C ARG A 140 15.65 20.57 1.89
N LEU A 141 15.31 19.38 2.33
CA LEU A 141 14.69 19.09 3.62
C LEU A 141 15.72 18.78 4.71
N HIS A 142 17.01 18.85 4.38
CA HIS A 142 18.11 18.45 5.26
C HIS A 142 17.97 16.99 5.76
N VAL A 143 17.46 16.12 4.89
CA VAL A 143 17.41 14.67 5.15
C VAL A 143 18.76 14.09 4.74
N ASP A 144 19.53 13.71 5.74
CA ASP A 144 20.86 13.10 5.58
C ASP A 144 20.94 11.89 6.52
N SER A 145 20.64 10.71 5.99
CA SER A 145 20.67 9.45 6.71
C SER A 145 21.41 8.41 5.90
N GLU A 146 22.39 7.76 6.51
CA GLU A 146 23.15 6.66 5.90
C GLU A 146 22.30 5.37 5.77
N ASN A 147 21.22 5.27 6.53
CA ASN A 147 20.31 4.12 6.54
C ASN A 147 19.10 4.28 5.60
N LEU A 148 19.05 5.35 4.80
CA LEU A 148 17.98 5.59 3.83
C LEU A 148 18.40 5.13 2.43
N TYR A 149 17.79 4.04 1.97
CA TYR A 149 17.99 3.46 0.64
C TYR A 149 16.84 3.86 -0.29
N LEU A 150 17.17 4.21 -1.54
CA LEU A 150 16.20 4.66 -2.54
C LEU A 150 16.12 3.65 -3.68
N LEU A 151 14.90 3.27 -4.06
CA LEU A 151 14.60 2.41 -5.20
C LEU A 151 13.60 3.13 -6.12
N ALA A 152 13.96 3.31 -7.40
CA ALA A 152 13.05 3.81 -8.42
C ALA A 152 12.57 2.62 -9.27
N ASP A 153 11.42 2.07 -8.93
CA ASP A 153 10.78 0.95 -9.60
C ASP A 153 9.27 0.99 -9.39
N ASN A 154 8.51 0.36 -10.27
CA ASN A 154 7.06 0.24 -10.19
C ASN A 154 6.55 -1.20 -10.28
N ASP A 155 7.42 -2.19 -10.48
CA ASP A 155 7.06 -3.60 -10.50
C ASP A 155 6.96 -4.17 -9.08
N CYS A 156 5.72 -4.44 -8.62
CA CYS A 156 5.47 -4.95 -7.27
C CYS A 156 6.17 -6.28 -6.97
N GLU A 157 6.28 -7.17 -7.96
CA GLU A 157 6.91 -8.48 -7.77
C GLU A 157 8.41 -8.32 -7.51
N GLN A 158 9.07 -7.43 -8.25
CA GLN A 158 10.48 -7.10 -8.05
C GLN A 158 10.72 -6.37 -6.74
N ILE A 159 9.90 -5.36 -6.42
CA ILE A 159 9.99 -4.61 -5.17
C ILE A 159 9.86 -5.55 -3.96
N CYS A 160 8.85 -6.43 -3.96
CA CYS A 160 8.68 -7.42 -2.88
C CYS A 160 9.88 -8.37 -2.78
N SER A 161 10.46 -8.79 -3.91
CA SER A 161 11.67 -9.63 -3.92
C SER A 161 12.87 -8.92 -3.30
N VAL A 162 13.03 -7.61 -3.55
CA VAL A 162 14.07 -6.77 -2.92
C VAL A 162 13.82 -6.66 -1.41
N ILE A 163 12.58 -6.41 -0.98
CA ILE A 163 12.22 -6.32 0.45
C ILE A 163 12.57 -7.62 1.18
N VAL A 164 12.18 -8.76 0.62
CA VAL A 164 12.47 -10.08 1.23
C VAL A 164 13.97 -10.36 1.31
N LYS A 165 14.74 -9.94 0.29
CA LYS A 165 16.19 -10.17 0.21
C LYS A 165 16.98 -9.25 1.14
N GLU A 166 16.71 -7.94 1.06
CA GLU A 166 17.51 -6.92 1.76
C GLU A 166 17.02 -6.68 3.21
N LYS A 167 15.78 -7.09 3.53
CA LYS A 167 15.16 -7.02 4.86
C LYS A 167 15.29 -5.65 5.54
N PRO A 168 14.86 -4.55 4.88
CA PRO A 168 14.83 -3.26 5.53
C PRO A 168 13.88 -3.32 6.74
N GLU A 169 14.14 -2.51 7.76
CA GLU A 169 13.27 -2.45 8.94
C GLU A 169 11.98 -1.68 8.68
N ILE A 170 11.98 -0.77 7.71
CA ILE A 170 10.80 0.03 7.33
C ILE A 170 10.79 0.22 5.81
N VAL A 171 9.60 0.17 5.21
CA VAL A 171 9.42 0.40 3.77
C VAL A 171 8.44 1.54 3.54
N ILE A 172 8.71 2.37 2.53
CA ILE A 172 7.83 3.43 2.05
C ILE A 172 7.58 3.23 0.57
N ILE A 173 6.31 3.20 0.15
CA ILE A 173 5.88 3.09 -1.25
C ILE A 173 5.20 4.40 -1.68
N ASP A 174 5.82 5.14 -2.59
CA ASP A 174 5.35 6.44 -3.08
C ASP A 174 5.29 6.48 -4.61
N SER A 175 4.12 6.28 -5.21
CA SER A 175 2.78 6.05 -4.70
C SER A 175 2.23 4.70 -5.20
N ILE A 176 1.19 4.20 -4.54
CA ILE A 176 0.55 2.92 -4.93
C ILE A 176 -0.07 2.97 -6.32
N GLN A 177 -0.49 4.15 -6.80
CA GLN A 177 -1.10 4.32 -8.11
C GLN A 177 -0.12 4.07 -9.26
N THR A 178 1.16 4.19 -9.01
CA THR A 178 2.20 3.94 -10.02
C THR A 178 2.72 2.52 -10.01
N MET A 179 2.31 1.73 -9.02
CA MET A 179 2.69 0.32 -8.92
C MET A 179 1.90 -0.54 -9.89
N ASN A 180 2.53 -1.61 -10.36
CA ASN A 180 1.89 -2.57 -11.24
C ASN A 180 2.35 -4.01 -10.98
N ILE A 181 1.51 -4.96 -11.39
CA ILE A 181 1.81 -6.38 -11.47
C ILE A 181 1.69 -6.80 -12.93
N SER A 182 2.78 -7.26 -13.52
CA SER A 182 2.87 -7.56 -14.96
C SER A 182 1.89 -8.66 -15.43
N GLY A 183 1.43 -9.52 -14.52
CA GLY A 183 0.46 -10.59 -14.81
C GLY A 183 -1.00 -10.14 -14.91
N ILE A 184 -1.30 -8.87 -14.66
CA ILE A 184 -2.65 -8.30 -14.66
C ILE A 184 -2.80 -7.37 -15.86
N SER A 185 -3.80 -7.63 -16.72
CA SER A 185 -4.01 -6.89 -17.97
C SER A 185 -4.59 -5.48 -17.82
N SER A 186 -5.05 -5.11 -16.61
CA SER A 186 -5.60 -3.77 -16.35
C SER A 186 -4.50 -2.70 -16.32
N ALA A 187 -4.85 -1.47 -16.71
CA ALA A 187 -3.92 -0.35 -16.75
C ALA A 187 -3.37 -0.02 -15.35
N GLN A 188 -2.13 0.50 -15.32
CA GLN A 188 -1.52 1.06 -14.11
C GLN A 188 -2.44 2.14 -13.50
N GLY A 189 -2.57 2.17 -12.19
CA GLY A 189 -3.46 3.09 -11.48
C GLY A 189 -4.94 2.70 -11.50
N SER A 190 -5.34 1.64 -12.22
CA SER A 190 -6.69 1.09 -12.15
C SER A 190 -6.99 0.51 -10.77
N VAL A 191 -8.26 0.45 -10.41
CA VAL A 191 -8.72 -0.11 -9.11
C VAL A 191 -8.20 -1.53 -8.91
N THR A 192 -8.20 -2.34 -9.96
CA THR A 192 -7.70 -3.73 -9.90
C THR A 192 -6.20 -3.76 -9.61
N GLN A 193 -5.37 -2.98 -10.33
CA GLN A 193 -3.93 -2.93 -10.08
C GLN A 193 -3.63 -2.43 -8.66
N VAL A 194 -4.25 -1.33 -8.25
CA VAL A 194 -4.06 -0.76 -6.91
C VAL A 194 -4.43 -1.75 -5.82
N ARG A 195 -5.56 -2.47 -5.97
CA ARG A 195 -5.99 -3.50 -5.04
C ARG A 195 -4.99 -4.65 -4.93
N GLU A 196 -4.57 -5.19 -6.06
CA GLU A 196 -3.68 -6.35 -6.06
C GLU A 196 -2.26 -5.99 -5.61
N CYS A 197 -1.75 -4.82 -5.98
CA CYS A 197 -0.48 -4.30 -5.46
C CYS A 197 -0.54 -4.11 -3.94
N THR A 198 -1.64 -3.52 -3.41
CA THR A 198 -1.83 -3.34 -1.96
C THR A 198 -1.90 -4.69 -1.25
N ASN A 199 -2.61 -5.68 -1.80
CA ASN A 199 -2.66 -7.03 -1.25
C ASN A 199 -1.27 -7.70 -1.22
N MET A 200 -0.46 -7.49 -2.25
CA MET A 200 0.90 -8.03 -2.32
C MET A 200 1.79 -7.41 -1.24
N PHE A 201 1.80 -6.08 -1.10
CA PHE A 201 2.54 -5.39 -0.03
C PHE A 201 2.05 -5.78 1.36
N MET A 202 0.72 -5.92 1.56
CA MET A 202 0.18 -6.39 2.84
C MET A 202 0.70 -7.79 3.21
N ARG A 203 0.70 -8.71 2.26
CA ARG A 203 1.23 -10.07 2.50
C ARG A 203 2.71 -10.02 2.84
N THR A 204 3.50 -9.25 2.11
CA THR A 204 4.94 -9.08 2.35
C THR A 204 5.19 -8.42 3.71
N ALA A 205 4.44 -7.37 4.07
CA ALA A 205 4.54 -6.73 5.38
C ALA A 205 4.31 -7.71 6.52
N LYS A 206 3.23 -8.52 6.42
CA LYS A 206 2.88 -9.51 7.45
C LYS A 206 3.85 -10.69 7.51
N SER A 207 4.31 -11.20 6.35
CA SER A 207 5.21 -12.37 6.33
C SER A 207 6.63 -12.05 6.79
N GLU A 208 7.12 -10.84 6.48
CA GLU A 208 8.47 -10.39 6.84
C GLU A 208 8.49 -9.57 8.14
N GLU A 209 7.32 -9.29 8.73
CA GLU A 209 7.16 -8.44 9.92
C GLU A 209 7.73 -7.02 9.73
N ILE A 210 7.69 -6.49 8.52
CA ILE A 210 8.20 -5.18 8.15
C ILE A 210 7.04 -4.18 8.06
N PRO A 211 7.04 -3.09 8.86
CA PRO A 211 6.05 -2.03 8.72
C PRO A 211 6.23 -1.26 7.42
N MET A 212 5.13 -0.93 6.77
CA MET A 212 5.14 -0.23 5.49
C MET A 212 4.20 0.97 5.50
N PHE A 213 4.67 2.10 4.94
CA PHE A 213 3.81 3.19 4.51
C PHE A 213 3.50 3.06 3.03
N ILE A 214 2.24 3.22 2.66
CA ILE A 214 1.80 3.36 1.27
C ILE A 214 1.18 4.73 1.07
N VAL A 215 1.66 5.49 0.10
CA VAL A 215 1.06 6.76 -0.31
C VAL A 215 -0.04 6.51 -1.32
N GLY A 216 -1.22 7.11 -1.07
CA GLY A 216 -2.35 7.13 -1.99
C GLY A 216 -2.78 8.56 -2.32
N HIS A 217 -3.08 8.84 -3.59
CA HIS A 217 -3.64 10.13 -4.02
C HIS A 217 -5.16 10.08 -3.99
N VAL A 218 -5.81 11.09 -3.41
CA VAL A 218 -7.26 11.29 -3.42
C VAL A 218 -7.62 12.34 -4.47
N ASN A 219 -8.70 12.12 -5.19
CA ASN A 219 -9.26 13.12 -6.10
C ASN A 219 -9.98 14.22 -5.29
N LYS A 220 -10.20 15.40 -5.94
CA LYS A 220 -10.85 16.58 -5.32
C LYS A 220 -12.23 16.33 -4.72
N ASP A 221 -12.90 15.25 -5.12
CA ASP A 221 -14.22 14.84 -4.62
C ASP A 221 -14.12 13.92 -3.37
N GLY A 222 -12.92 13.77 -2.79
CA GLY A 222 -12.68 12.89 -1.65
C GLY A 222 -12.78 11.39 -1.98
N ALA A 223 -13.11 11.08 -3.23
CA ALA A 223 -13.09 9.71 -3.73
C ALA A 223 -11.70 9.47 -4.33
N ILE A 224 -10.92 8.66 -3.72
CA ILE A 224 -9.71 8.14 -4.34
C ILE A 224 -10.15 7.17 -5.45
N ALA A 225 -9.56 7.25 -6.64
CA ALA A 225 -9.57 6.11 -7.54
C ALA A 225 -8.87 4.96 -6.80
N GLY A 226 -9.66 4.11 -6.14
CA GLY A 226 -9.16 2.94 -5.43
C GLY A 226 -9.05 2.94 -3.90
N PRO A 227 -9.17 4.05 -3.11
CA PRO A 227 -8.89 3.97 -1.66
C PRO A 227 -9.93 3.27 -0.82
N LYS A 228 -11.22 3.40 -1.15
CA LYS A 228 -12.24 2.61 -0.44
C LYS A 228 -11.94 1.10 -0.49
N VAL A 229 -11.30 0.66 -1.57
CA VAL A 229 -10.85 -0.74 -1.70
C VAL A 229 -9.63 -1.01 -0.84
N MET A 230 -8.69 -0.05 -0.72
CA MET A 230 -7.49 -0.20 0.11
C MET A 230 -7.78 -0.11 1.60
N GLU A 231 -8.77 0.71 2.02
CA GLU A 231 -9.17 0.87 3.43
C GLU A 231 -9.54 -0.45 4.12
N HIS A 232 -10.00 -1.43 3.35
CA HIS A 232 -10.32 -2.76 3.87
C HIS A 232 -9.13 -3.73 3.90
N ILE A 233 -8.03 -3.37 3.23
CA ILE A 233 -6.83 -4.19 3.11
C ILE A 233 -5.79 -3.78 4.14
N VAL A 234 -5.64 -2.46 4.36
CA VAL A 234 -4.61 -1.90 5.24
C VAL A 234 -5.00 -1.93 6.71
N ASP A 235 -4.01 -1.92 7.60
CA ASP A 235 -4.24 -1.92 9.05
C ASP A 235 -4.65 -0.54 9.58
N CYS A 236 -4.15 0.53 8.95
CA CYS A 236 -4.41 1.90 9.35
C CYS A 236 -4.56 2.80 8.12
N VAL A 237 -5.49 3.73 8.17
CA VAL A 237 -5.68 4.76 7.14
C VAL A 237 -5.51 6.12 7.78
N LEU A 238 -4.64 6.93 7.21
CA LEU A 238 -4.39 8.31 7.59
C LEU A 238 -4.73 9.23 6.42
N TYR A 239 -5.53 10.24 6.66
CA TYR A 239 -5.80 11.27 5.67
C TYR A 239 -5.02 12.54 6.00
N PHE A 240 -4.25 13.01 5.00
CA PHE A 240 -3.52 14.26 5.06
C PHE A 240 -4.38 15.34 4.40
N GLU A 241 -4.98 16.18 5.24
CA GLU A 241 -5.90 17.23 4.79
C GLU A 241 -5.29 18.61 5.04
N GLY A 242 -5.36 19.48 4.03
CA GLY A 242 -4.99 20.89 4.17
C GLY A 242 -6.21 21.76 4.39
N GLN A 243 -6.18 22.64 5.39
CA GLN A 243 -7.17 23.70 5.47
C GLN A 243 -6.95 24.72 4.36
N ARG A 244 -8.01 25.05 3.61
CA ARG A 244 -7.98 26.05 2.51
C ARG A 244 -7.78 27.50 2.98
N ASN A 245 -7.54 27.74 4.26
CA ASN A 245 -7.19 29.05 4.79
C ASN A 245 -5.66 29.26 4.77
N PRO A 246 -5.17 30.50 4.55
CA PRO A 246 -3.75 30.77 4.33
C PRO A 246 -2.83 30.56 5.54
N VAL A 247 -3.31 29.92 6.60
CA VAL A 247 -2.50 29.47 7.75
C VAL A 247 -2.43 27.95 7.69
N SER A 248 -1.24 27.46 7.34
CA SER A 248 -0.95 26.06 7.08
C SER A 248 -1.09 25.20 8.35
N TYR A 249 -2.23 24.60 8.57
CA TYR A 249 -2.36 23.52 9.56
C TYR A 249 -2.82 22.25 8.84
N THR A 250 -1.98 21.22 8.94
CA THR A 250 -2.28 19.87 8.47
C THR A 250 -2.87 19.07 9.62
N HIS A 251 -4.05 18.50 9.44
CA HIS A 251 -4.65 17.59 10.40
C HIS A 251 -4.55 16.13 9.89
N LEU A 252 -4.13 15.24 10.77
CA LEU A 252 -4.21 13.80 10.56
C LEU A 252 -5.49 13.30 11.23
N THR A 253 -6.40 12.73 10.45
CA THR A 253 -7.64 12.15 10.97
C THR A 253 -7.68 10.66 10.73
N LEU A 254 -8.13 9.90 11.74
CA LEU A 254 -8.48 8.50 11.59
C LEU A 254 -9.94 8.41 11.13
N PRO A 255 -10.26 7.57 10.12
CA PRO A 255 -11.64 7.26 9.82
C PRO A 255 -12.23 6.51 11.02
N THR A 256 -13.23 7.13 11.68
CA THR A 256 -14.03 6.42 12.68
C THR A 256 -14.84 5.35 11.98
N LYS A 257 -14.54 4.07 12.24
CA LYS A 257 -15.44 2.98 11.89
C LYS A 257 -16.77 3.23 12.61
N ARG A 258 -17.84 3.48 11.84
CA ARG A 258 -19.23 3.33 12.28
C ARG A 258 -19.71 1.92 12.00
#